data_6f5c365c6976b5a6372090bb99a01a63
#
_entry.id   6f5c365c6976b5a6372090bb99a01a63
#
_cell.length_a   1.000
_cell.length_b   1.000
_cell.length_c   1.000
_cell.angle_alpha   90.00
_cell.angle_beta   90.00
_cell.angle_gamma   90.00
#
_symmetry.space_group_name_H-M   'P 1'
#
loop_
_entity.id
_entity.type
_entity.pdbx_description
1 polymer ?
#
loop_
_entity_poly.entity_id
_entity_poly.type
_entity_poly.pdbx_seq_one_letter_code
_entity_poly.pdbx_strand_id
1 'polypeptide(L)'
;MTGDRPTGKLHLGHYVGSLKRRVELQNSGEFDKIFIMIADAQALTDNADNPEKVRQNIIEVALDYLSCGLDPEKCTIFIQSQVPELCELAFYYMNLVTVQRLQRNPTVKQEIQMRGFSDDEENQNKKGTPVGFFTYPISQASDITAF
;
A
#
# COMPACT_ATOMS: atom_id res chain seq x y z
N MET A 1 -10.76 6.13 -4.35
CA MET A 1 -10.14 4.98 -3.67
C MET A 1 -9.04 5.45 -2.73
N THR A 2 -8.85 4.78 -1.59
CA THR A 2 -7.78 5.01 -0.61
C THR A 2 -7.49 3.71 0.14
N GLY A 3 -6.38 3.62 0.88
CA GLY A 3 -6.06 2.42 1.64
C GLY A 3 -4.86 2.57 2.56
N ASP A 4 -4.62 1.55 3.39
CA ASP A 4 -3.47 1.47 4.29
C ASP A 4 -2.81 0.10 4.17
N ARG A 5 -1.49 0.07 4.39
CA ARG A 5 -0.72 -1.18 4.45
C ARG A 5 -0.89 -1.84 5.83
N PRO A 6 -1.23 -3.13 5.91
CA PRO A 6 -1.40 -3.83 7.18
C PRO A 6 -0.05 -4.22 7.78
N THR A 7 0.75 -3.24 8.18
CA THR A 7 2.07 -3.44 8.80
C THR A 7 2.04 -3.41 10.32
N GLY A 8 0.89 -3.09 10.91
CA GLY A 8 0.62 -3.01 12.34
C GLY A 8 -0.77 -2.44 12.58
N LYS A 9 -1.18 -2.32 13.85
CA LYS A 9 -2.41 -1.62 14.25
C LYS A 9 -2.33 -0.16 13.85
N LEU A 10 -3.48 0.41 13.47
CA LEU A 10 -3.56 1.83 13.19
C LEU A 10 -3.46 2.62 14.51
N HIS A 11 -2.92 3.79 14.45
CA HIS A 11 -2.74 4.67 15.62
C HIS A 11 -3.39 6.03 15.39
N LEU A 12 -3.38 6.88 16.40
CA LEU A 12 -4.01 8.20 16.38
C LEU A 12 -3.60 9.04 15.15
N GLY A 13 -2.36 8.91 14.68
CA GLY A 13 -1.88 9.59 13.47
C GLY A 13 -2.63 9.17 12.22
N HIS A 14 -2.95 7.87 12.07
CA HIS A 14 -3.79 7.38 10.97
C HIS A 14 -5.23 7.91 11.10
N TYR A 15 -5.76 7.92 12.31
CA TYR A 15 -7.11 8.43 12.55
C TYR A 15 -7.22 9.90 12.14
N VAL A 16 -6.38 10.77 12.69
CA VAL A 16 -6.43 12.21 12.43
C VAL A 16 -6.01 12.54 10.99
N GLY A 17 -4.99 11.86 10.47
CA GLY A 17 -4.43 12.14 9.14
C GLY A 17 -5.27 11.62 7.98
N SER A 18 -6.12 10.61 8.20
CA SER A 18 -6.79 9.92 7.11
C SER A 18 -8.18 9.38 7.45
N LEU A 19 -8.34 8.53 8.49
CA LEU A 19 -9.58 7.81 8.72
C LEU A 19 -10.76 8.73 9.03
N LYS A 20 -10.55 9.74 9.85
CA LYS A 20 -11.56 10.75 10.15
C LYS A 20 -12.13 11.37 8.87
N ARG A 21 -11.26 11.75 7.94
CA ARG A 21 -11.68 12.33 6.66
C ARG A 21 -12.41 11.33 5.77
N ARG A 22 -12.00 10.06 5.78
CA ARG A 22 -12.70 9.00 5.05
C ARG A 22 -14.13 8.81 5.56
N VAL A 23 -14.34 8.81 6.88
CA VAL A 23 -15.68 8.71 7.49
C VAL A 23 -16.53 9.95 7.16
N GLU A 24 -15.95 11.15 7.19
CA GLU A 24 -16.63 12.36 6.75
C GLU A 24 -17.10 12.26 5.30
N LEU A 25 -16.21 11.84 4.38
CA LEU A 25 -16.53 11.67 2.96
C LEU A 25 -17.58 10.58 2.73
N GLN A 26 -17.50 9.46 3.47
CA GLN A 26 -18.52 8.40 3.44
C GLN A 26 -19.92 8.93 3.76
N ASN A 27 -20.02 9.85 4.73
CA ASN A 27 -21.29 10.40 5.20
C ASN A 27 -21.72 11.68 4.46
N SER A 28 -20.88 12.26 3.62
CA SER A 28 -21.17 13.50 2.89
C SER A 28 -22.16 13.34 1.74
N GLY A 29 -22.22 12.14 1.15
CA GLY A 29 -22.99 11.90 -0.07
C GLY A 29 -22.37 12.53 -1.34
N GLU A 30 -21.13 12.99 -1.27
CA GLU A 30 -20.44 13.60 -2.42
C GLU A 30 -19.96 12.57 -3.46
N PHE A 31 -19.89 11.29 -3.08
CA PHE A 31 -19.35 10.22 -3.93
C PHE A 31 -20.34 9.07 -4.04
N ASP A 32 -20.57 8.59 -5.26
CA ASP A 32 -21.43 7.43 -5.54
C ASP A 32 -20.83 6.13 -4.99
N LYS A 33 -19.49 6.03 -5.00
CA LYS A 33 -18.77 4.84 -4.53
C LYS A 33 -17.48 5.23 -3.81
N ILE A 34 -17.23 4.59 -2.70
CA ILE A 34 -15.98 4.74 -1.93
C ILE A 34 -15.36 3.36 -1.77
N PHE A 35 -14.09 3.26 -2.16
CA PHE A 35 -13.29 2.04 -2.05
C PHE A 35 -12.17 2.24 -1.03
N ILE A 36 -12.13 1.36 -0.04
CA ILE A 36 -11.13 1.35 1.04
C ILE A 36 -10.33 0.05 0.94
N MET A 37 -9.07 0.16 0.59
CA MET A 37 -8.20 -1.00 0.35
C MET A 37 -7.33 -1.31 1.58
N ILE A 38 -7.24 -2.58 1.93
CA ILE A 38 -6.18 -3.11 2.81
C ILE A 38 -5.07 -3.62 1.89
N ALA A 39 -3.98 -2.88 1.80
CA ALA A 39 -2.92 -3.07 0.81
C ALA A 39 -1.89 -4.11 1.29
N ASP A 40 -2.30 -5.37 1.39
CA ASP A 40 -1.50 -6.48 1.89
C ASP A 40 -0.36 -6.87 0.94
N ALA A 41 -0.61 -6.92 -0.36
CA ALA A 41 0.45 -7.17 -1.36
C ALA A 41 1.51 -6.05 -1.33
N GLN A 42 1.09 -4.80 -1.18
CA GLN A 42 2.01 -3.67 -1.02
C GLN A 42 2.80 -3.77 0.28
N ALA A 43 2.22 -4.27 1.37
CA ALA A 43 2.90 -4.47 2.64
C ALA A 43 4.04 -5.50 2.56
N LEU A 44 3.92 -6.49 1.67
CA LEU A 44 4.95 -7.51 1.48
C LEU A 44 6.22 -6.97 0.82
N THR A 45 6.19 -5.83 0.16
CA THR A 45 7.38 -5.26 -0.49
C THR A 45 8.54 -4.99 0.47
N ASP A 46 8.22 -4.78 1.74
CA ASP A 46 9.20 -4.54 2.81
C ASP A 46 8.99 -5.39 4.08
N ASN A 47 8.05 -6.35 4.03
CA ASN A 47 7.78 -7.32 5.10
C ASN A 47 7.72 -8.76 4.56
N ALA A 48 8.44 -9.05 3.47
CA ALA A 48 8.43 -10.38 2.84
C ALA A 48 9.03 -11.48 3.74
N ASP A 49 9.87 -11.11 4.70
CA ASP A 49 10.46 -12.00 5.69
C ASP A 49 9.48 -12.42 6.81
N ASN A 50 8.34 -11.74 6.94
CA ASN A 50 7.32 -12.06 7.93
C ASN A 50 5.89 -11.91 7.36
N PRO A 51 5.48 -12.78 6.41
CA PRO A 51 4.15 -12.69 5.79
C PRO A 51 3.01 -12.96 6.77
N GLU A 52 3.25 -13.75 7.82
CA GLU A 52 2.24 -14.02 8.84
C GLU A 52 1.85 -12.77 9.62
N LYS A 53 2.81 -11.90 9.90
CA LYS A 53 2.54 -10.59 10.50
C LYS A 53 1.60 -9.76 9.61
N VAL A 54 1.83 -9.75 8.30
CA VAL A 54 0.96 -9.03 7.36
C VAL A 54 -0.44 -9.62 7.38
N ARG A 55 -0.56 -10.96 7.33
CA ARG A 55 -1.84 -11.68 7.38
C ARG A 55 -2.65 -11.33 8.63
N GLN A 56 -2.03 -11.34 9.79
CA GLN A 56 -2.69 -10.99 11.04
C GLN A 56 -3.12 -9.53 11.08
N ASN A 57 -2.29 -8.63 10.56
CA ASN A 57 -2.60 -7.21 10.56
C ASN A 57 -3.71 -6.82 9.57
N ILE A 58 -4.05 -7.66 8.57
CA ILE A 58 -5.25 -7.45 7.74
C ILE A 58 -6.49 -7.38 8.63
N ILE A 59 -6.63 -8.32 9.55
CA ILE A 59 -7.77 -8.37 10.48
C ILE A 59 -7.76 -7.16 11.43
N GLU A 60 -6.59 -6.84 11.99
CA GLU A 60 -6.45 -5.69 12.90
C GLU A 60 -6.82 -4.36 12.20
N VAL A 61 -6.35 -4.14 10.98
CA VAL A 61 -6.67 -2.93 10.20
C VAL A 61 -8.16 -2.90 9.83
N ALA A 62 -8.76 -4.04 9.47
CA ALA A 62 -10.20 -4.11 9.21
C ALA A 62 -11.01 -3.73 10.46
N LEU A 63 -10.64 -4.24 11.63
CA LEU A 63 -11.28 -3.89 12.90
C LEU A 63 -11.11 -2.41 13.25
N ASP A 64 -9.91 -1.84 13.02
CA ASP A 64 -9.66 -0.43 13.21
C ASP A 64 -10.54 0.44 12.29
N TYR A 65 -10.72 0.05 11.03
CA TYR A 65 -11.60 0.75 10.09
C TYR A 65 -13.04 0.80 10.59
N LEU A 66 -13.58 -0.35 10.98
CA LEU A 66 -14.96 -0.45 11.50
C LEU A 66 -15.10 0.35 12.82
N SER A 67 -14.12 0.24 13.72
CA SER A 67 -14.11 0.94 14.99
C SER A 67 -14.06 2.46 14.83
N CYS A 68 -13.42 2.95 13.77
CA CYS A 68 -13.36 4.37 13.44
C CYS A 68 -14.64 4.90 12.75
N GLY A 69 -15.57 4.02 12.39
CA GLY A 69 -16.86 4.40 11.80
C GLY A 69 -16.96 4.26 10.28
N LEU A 70 -16.02 3.55 9.65
CA LEU A 70 -16.23 3.11 8.26
C LEU A 70 -17.30 2.02 8.22
N ASP A 71 -18.30 2.22 7.40
CA ASP A 71 -19.52 1.41 7.30
C ASP A 71 -19.49 0.59 6.01
N PRO A 72 -19.44 -0.76 6.07
CA PRO A 72 -19.43 -1.62 4.89
C PRO A 72 -20.70 -1.54 4.02
N GLU A 73 -21.79 -0.98 4.54
CA GLU A 73 -22.99 -0.72 3.76
C GLU A 73 -22.89 0.55 2.89
N LYS A 74 -21.95 1.45 3.26
CA LYS A 74 -21.74 2.73 2.57
C LYS A 74 -20.44 2.76 1.75
N CYS A 75 -19.45 1.94 2.09
CA CYS A 75 -18.19 1.85 1.38
C CYS A 75 -17.78 0.40 1.14
N THR A 76 -17.02 0.15 0.10
CA THR A 76 -16.48 -1.18 -0.18
C THR A 76 -15.09 -1.28 0.47
N ILE A 77 -14.98 -2.13 1.50
CA ILE A 77 -13.69 -2.47 2.11
C ILE A 77 -13.22 -3.77 1.47
N PHE A 78 -12.00 -3.79 0.93
CA PHE A 78 -11.45 -4.96 0.26
C PHE A 78 -9.96 -5.15 0.52
N ILE A 79 -9.47 -6.37 0.26
CA ILE A 79 -8.08 -6.75 0.41
C ILE A 79 -7.43 -6.74 -0.99
N GLN A 80 -6.30 -6.07 -1.15
CA GLN A 80 -5.61 -5.89 -2.44
C GLN A 80 -5.34 -7.23 -3.14
N SER A 81 -4.83 -8.24 -2.41
CA SER A 81 -4.52 -9.56 -2.98
C SER A 81 -5.74 -10.35 -3.46
N GLN A 82 -6.96 -9.94 -3.08
CA GLN A 82 -8.20 -10.54 -3.56
C GLN A 82 -8.66 -9.97 -4.91
N VAL A 83 -7.95 -9.00 -5.47
CA VAL A 83 -8.17 -8.41 -6.80
C VAL A 83 -6.91 -8.64 -7.65
N PRO A 84 -6.72 -9.87 -8.18
CA PRO A 84 -5.51 -10.24 -8.91
C PRO A 84 -5.28 -9.40 -10.18
N GLU A 85 -6.33 -8.81 -10.73
CA GLU A 85 -6.27 -7.91 -11.88
C GLU A 85 -5.39 -6.67 -11.62
N LEU A 86 -5.22 -6.26 -10.37
CA LEU A 86 -4.30 -5.18 -10.01
C LEU A 86 -2.84 -5.57 -10.29
N CYS A 87 -2.49 -6.83 -10.02
CA CYS A 87 -1.16 -7.35 -10.33
C CYS A 87 -0.95 -7.47 -11.84
N GLU A 88 -1.99 -7.90 -12.57
CA GLU A 88 -1.96 -7.98 -14.03
C GLU A 88 -1.76 -6.59 -14.65
N LEU A 89 -2.53 -5.60 -14.20
CA LEU A 89 -2.40 -4.22 -14.65
C LEU A 89 -1.01 -3.64 -14.32
N ALA A 90 -0.48 -3.91 -13.12
CA ALA A 90 0.87 -3.52 -12.75
C ALA A 90 1.91 -4.11 -13.70
N PHE A 91 1.75 -5.38 -14.10
CA PHE A 91 2.63 -6.02 -15.06
C PHE A 91 2.60 -5.31 -16.43
N TYR A 92 1.42 -4.93 -16.94
CA TYR A 92 1.33 -4.13 -18.15
C TYR A 92 2.06 -2.79 -18.01
N TYR A 93 1.89 -2.10 -16.89
CA TYR A 93 2.57 -0.82 -16.63
C TYR A 93 4.09 -0.96 -16.52
N MET A 94 4.61 -2.10 -16.05
CA MET A 94 6.05 -2.38 -16.03
C MET A 94 6.68 -2.35 -17.43
N ASN A 95 5.91 -2.64 -18.49
CA ASN A 95 6.39 -2.55 -19.86
C ASN A 95 6.44 -1.09 -20.39
N LEU A 96 5.81 -0.15 -19.70
CA LEU A 96 5.76 1.28 -20.09
C LEU A 96 6.75 2.15 -19.30
N VAL A 97 7.34 1.61 -18.22
CA VAL A 97 8.20 2.35 -17.30
C VAL A 97 9.63 1.80 -17.37
N THR A 98 10.61 2.68 -17.54
CA THR A 98 12.02 2.27 -17.54
C THR A 98 12.62 2.24 -16.15
N VAL A 99 13.65 1.41 -15.94
CA VAL A 99 14.43 1.36 -14.70
C VAL A 99 14.97 2.75 -14.33
N GLN A 100 15.49 3.48 -15.32
CA GLN A 100 16.02 4.83 -15.12
C GLN A 100 14.96 5.82 -14.61
N ARG A 101 13.69 5.65 -15.02
CA ARG A 101 12.58 6.48 -14.52
C ARG A 101 12.30 6.17 -13.05
N LEU A 102 12.28 4.90 -12.66
CA LEU A 102 12.10 4.50 -11.26
C LEU A 102 13.26 4.98 -10.38
N GLN A 103 14.50 4.82 -10.85
CA GLN A 103 15.70 5.29 -10.14
C GLN A 103 15.71 6.80 -9.89
N ARG A 104 15.04 7.60 -10.73
CA ARG A 104 14.92 9.05 -10.56
C ARG A 104 13.80 9.46 -9.61
N ASN A 105 12.93 8.53 -9.20
CA ASN A 105 11.85 8.83 -8.26
C ASN A 105 12.44 9.23 -6.89
N PRO A 106 12.20 10.47 -6.40
CA PRO A 106 12.78 10.93 -5.15
C PRO A 106 12.28 10.16 -3.93
N THR A 107 11.01 9.74 -3.94
CA THR A 107 10.42 8.96 -2.85
C THR A 107 11.08 7.60 -2.73
N VAL A 108 11.25 6.89 -3.85
CA VAL A 108 11.94 5.58 -3.88
C VAL A 108 13.37 5.72 -3.34
N LYS A 109 14.10 6.76 -3.76
CA LYS A 109 15.46 7.00 -3.26
C LYS A 109 15.52 7.24 -1.76
N GLN A 110 14.65 8.08 -1.24
CA GLN A 110 14.58 8.37 0.20
C GLN A 110 14.23 7.12 1.00
N GLU A 111 13.26 6.35 0.56
CA GLU A 111 12.84 5.14 1.25
C GLU A 111 13.91 4.04 1.23
N ILE A 112 14.63 3.86 0.11
CA ILE A 112 15.78 2.95 0.04
C ILE A 112 16.82 3.33 1.09
N GLN A 113 17.16 4.63 1.20
CA GLN A 113 18.12 5.12 2.18
C GLN A 113 17.63 4.93 3.63
N MET A 114 16.36 5.27 3.91
CA MET A 114 15.77 5.16 5.24
C MET A 114 15.70 3.71 5.74
N ARG A 115 15.54 2.74 4.84
CA ARG A 115 15.48 1.31 5.16
C ARG A 115 16.84 0.64 5.17
N GLY A 116 17.90 1.36 4.83
CA GLY A 116 19.26 0.84 4.81
C GLY A 116 19.52 -0.17 3.69
N PHE A 117 18.69 -0.19 2.64
CA PHE A 117 18.99 -0.94 1.43
C PHE A 117 20.16 -0.31 0.69
N SER A 118 21.00 -1.12 0.07
CA SER A 118 22.11 -0.64 -0.76
C SER A 118 22.40 -1.68 -1.82
N ASP A 119 22.63 -1.22 -3.02
CA ASP A 119 23.06 -2.05 -4.14
C ASP A 119 24.59 -2.03 -4.30
N ASP A 120 25.35 -1.42 -3.34
CA ASP A 120 26.81 -1.40 -3.31
C ASP A 120 27.34 -2.77 -2.90
N GLU A 121 27.99 -3.47 -3.82
CA GLU A 121 28.60 -4.80 -3.60
C GLU A 121 29.70 -4.79 -2.50
N GLU A 122 30.30 -3.63 -2.23
CA GLU A 122 31.35 -3.48 -1.20
C GLU A 122 30.80 -3.52 0.24
N ASN A 123 29.50 -3.37 0.43
CA ASN A 123 28.90 -3.27 1.76
C ASN A 123 28.13 -4.55 2.14
N GLN A 124 28.86 -5.63 2.42
CA GLN A 124 28.31 -6.96 2.76
C GLN A 124 27.31 -6.99 3.95
N ASN A 125 27.19 -5.89 4.71
CA ASN A 125 26.27 -5.77 5.84
C ASN A 125 24.91 -5.14 5.47
N LYS A 126 24.71 -4.70 4.24
CA LYS A 126 23.44 -4.12 3.80
C LYS A 126 22.67 -5.10 2.92
N LYS A 127 21.37 -5.19 3.13
CA LYS A 127 20.48 -5.97 2.26
C LYS A 127 20.32 -5.24 0.92
N GLY A 128 20.41 -5.97 -0.19
CA GLY A 128 20.07 -5.43 -1.52
C GLY A 128 18.61 -4.95 -1.57
N THR A 129 18.32 -4.04 -2.47
CA THR A 129 16.96 -3.51 -2.66
C THR A 129 16.06 -4.59 -3.26
N PRO A 130 14.98 -5.04 -2.57
CA PRO A 130 14.05 -5.99 -3.16
C PRO A 130 13.39 -5.41 -4.42
N VAL A 131 13.24 -6.23 -5.47
CA VAL A 131 12.61 -5.81 -6.73
C VAL A 131 11.19 -5.27 -6.49
N GLY A 132 10.39 -5.97 -5.67
CA GLY A 132 9.04 -5.51 -5.31
C GLY A 132 9.04 -4.14 -4.63
N PHE A 133 10.03 -3.88 -3.77
CA PHE A 133 10.20 -2.56 -3.15
C PHE A 133 10.61 -1.50 -4.17
N PHE A 134 11.47 -1.83 -5.12
CA PHE A 134 11.89 -0.90 -6.17
C PHE A 134 10.75 -0.56 -7.14
N THR A 135 9.87 -1.53 -7.43
CA THR A 135 8.79 -1.40 -8.41
C THR A 135 7.44 -0.99 -7.81
N TYR A 136 7.32 -0.82 -6.48
CA TYR A 136 6.04 -0.49 -5.85
C TYR A 136 5.31 0.73 -6.44
N PRO A 137 5.96 1.78 -6.98
CA PRO A 137 5.24 2.89 -7.57
C PRO A 137 4.41 2.50 -8.80
N ILE A 138 4.81 1.43 -9.50
CA ILE A 138 4.06 0.89 -10.63
C ILE A 138 2.81 0.17 -10.13
N SER A 139 2.96 -0.67 -9.11
CA SER A 139 1.82 -1.32 -8.44
C SER A 139 0.84 -0.29 -7.87
N GLN A 140 1.35 0.75 -7.22
CA GLN A 140 0.51 1.83 -6.71
C GLN A 140 -0.23 2.57 -7.83
N ALA A 141 0.39 2.74 -9.00
CA ALA A 141 -0.29 3.32 -10.15
C ALA A 141 -1.45 2.44 -10.63
N SER A 142 -1.31 1.11 -10.62
CA SER A 142 -2.42 0.20 -10.95
C SER A 142 -3.56 0.31 -9.94
N ASP A 143 -3.25 0.39 -8.65
CA ASP A 143 -4.27 0.58 -7.60
C ASP A 143 -5.08 1.87 -7.81
N ILE A 144 -4.42 2.97 -8.20
CA ILE A 144 -5.05 4.28 -8.38
C ILE A 144 -5.92 4.34 -9.65
N THR A 145 -5.50 3.67 -10.72
CA THR A 145 -6.12 3.80 -12.03
C THR A 145 -7.19 2.75 -12.33
N ALA A 146 -7.29 1.71 -11.50
CA ALA A 146 -8.29 0.66 -11.66
C ALA A 146 -9.67 1.02 -11.09
N PHE A 147 -9.76 2.07 -10.23
CA PHE A 147 -10.99 2.45 -9.50
C PHE A 147 -11.44 3.87 -9.77
#